data_7a5b969f4560c91dcde0ec254819b79c
#
_entry.id   7a5b969f4560c91dcde0ec254819b79c
#
_cell.length_a   1.000
_cell.length_b   1.000
_cell.length_c   1.000
_cell.angle_alpha   90.00
_cell.angle_beta   90.00
_cell.angle_gamma   90.00
#
_symmetry.space_group_name_H-M   'P 1'
#
loop_
_entity.id
_entity.type
_entity.pdbx_description
1 polymer ?
#
loop_
_entity_poly.entity_id
_entity_poly.type
_entity_poly.pdbx_seq_one_letter_code
_entity_poly.pdbx_strand_id
1 'polypeptide(L)'
;MVERLIERTLIAARWLLAPIYLGLALLLILFVVQFFEDLWRAARGVIQATHSQLIIDALGMVDLALVASLIVMVMLSSYENYLSRLDIATVSQQLGWLAKLDAGSVKVKVAVAIVVISAIDLLQAFLEIDAIADDKLLWRVIIVLTFVVSALGLAWLDRLTEKGKT
;
A
#
# COMPACT_ATOMS: atom_id res chain seq x y z
N MET A 1 -33.85 -13.31 -19.18
CA MET A 1 -34.11 -11.92 -18.76
C MET A 1 -33.22 -11.51 -17.58
N VAL A 2 -33.06 -12.37 -16.59
CA VAL A 2 -32.20 -12.14 -15.39
C VAL A 2 -30.71 -12.06 -15.75
N GLU A 3 -30.22 -12.90 -16.67
CA GLU A 3 -28.80 -12.86 -17.11
C GLU A 3 -28.40 -11.52 -17.71
N ARG A 4 -29.21 -10.94 -18.58
CA ARG A 4 -28.93 -9.62 -19.19
C ARG A 4 -28.96 -8.47 -18.17
N LEU A 5 -29.73 -8.64 -17.10
CA LEU A 5 -29.77 -7.67 -16.01
C LEU A 5 -28.46 -7.74 -15.18
N ILE A 6 -28.01 -8.96 -14.88
CA ILE A 6 -26.75 -9.23 -14.17
C ILE A 6 -25.54 -8.72 -14.97
N GLU A 7 -25.49 -9.01 -16.28
CA GLU A 7 -24.42 -8.52 -17.15
C GLU A 7 -24.37 -6.98 -17.20
N ARG A 8 -25.52 -6.32 -17.35
CA ARG A 8 -25.59 -4.85 -17.34
C ARG A 8 -25.17 -4.26 -15.99
N THR A 9 -25.55 -4.90 -14.87
CA THR A 9 -25.17 -4.45 -13.54
C THR A 9 -23.67 -4.61 -13.31
N LEU A 10 -23.06 -5.71 -13.78
CA LEU A 10 -21.62 -5.94 -13.70
C LEU A 10 -20.83 -4.93 -14.56
N ILE A 11 -21.32 -4.61 -15.76
CA ILE A 11 -20.72 -3.59 -16.63
C ILE A 11 -20.86 -2.19 -16.00
N ALA A 12 -22.02 -1.88 -15.41
CA ALA A 12 -22.25 -0.60 -14.74
C ALA A 12 -21.37 -0.46 -13.46
N ALA A 13 -21.20 -1.53 -12.69
CA ALA A 13 -20.31 -1.55 -11.52
C ALA A 13 -18.86 -1.22 -11.89
N ARG A 14 -18.41 -1.61 -13.08
CA ARG A 14 -17.09 -1.26 -13.62
C ARG A 14 -16.91 0.26 -13.79
N TRP A 15 -17.93 0.96 -14.29
CA TRP A 15 -17.90 2.42 -14.44
C TRP A 15 -17.88 3.14 -13.08
N LEU A 16 -18.44 2.50 -12.04
CA LEU A 16 -18.42 3.02 -10.68
C LEU A 16 -17.01 3.00 -10.05
N LEU A 17 -16.12 2.13 -10.52
CA LEU A 17 -14.74 2.07 -10.05
C LEU A 17 -13.84 3.15 -10.68
N ALA A 18 -14.18 3.64 -11.87
CA ALA A 18 -13.38 4.65 -12.57
C ALA A 18 -13.13 5.94 -11.74
N PRO A 19 -14.15 6.56 -11.09
CA PRO A 19 -13.91 7.72 -10.24
C PRO A 19 -13.08 7.40 -9.00
N ILE A 20 -13.13 6.17 -8.48
CA ILE A 20 -12.30 5.74 -7.34
C ILE A 20 -10.83 5.71 -7.76
N TYR A 21 -10.51 5.14 -8.93
CA TYR A 21 -9.14 5.14 -9.44
C TYR A 21 -8.62 6.53 -9.74
N LEU A 22 -9.48 7.40 -10.27
CA LEU A 22 -9.13 8.80 -10.50
C LEU A 22 -8.85 9.52 -9.17
N GLY A 23 -9.62 9.24 -8.12
CA GLY A 23 -9.38 9.72 -6.77
C GLY A 23 -8.05 9.22 -6.19
N LEU A 24 -7.72 7.93 -6.37
CA LEU A 24 -6.44 7.36 -5.93
C LEU A 24 -5.25 7.96 -6.68
N ALA A 25 -5.39 8.21 -8.00
CA ALA A 25 -4.35 8.89 -8.78
C ALA A 25 -4.13 10.33 -8.30
N LEU A 26 -5.22 11.05 -7.98
CA LEU A 26 -5.14 12.39 -7.41
C LEU A 26 -4.45 12.38 -6.04
N LEU A 27 -4.82 11.41 -5.19
CA LEU A 27 -4.18 11.22 -3.87
C LEU A 27 -2.69 10.94 -4.01
N LEU A 28 -2.27 10.16 -5.01
CA LEU A 28 -0.86 9.91 -5.28
C LEU A 28 -0.11 11.19 -5.64
N ILE A 29 -0.71 12.09 -6.43
CA ILE A 29 -0.14 13.40 -6.76
C ILE A 29 0.03 14.23 -5.48
N LEU A 30 -0.95 14.22 -4.57
CA LEU A 30 -0.86 14.92 -3.29
C LEU A 30 0.29 14.37 -2.43
N PHE A 31 0.50 13.06 -2.42
CA PHE A 31 1.62 12.43 -1.71
C PHE A 31 2.98 12.83 -2.28
N VAL A 32 3.09 12.96 -3.61
CA VAL A 32 4.31 13.45 -4.25
C VAL A 32 4.59 14.90 -3.82
N VAL A 33 3.58 15.75 -3.82
CA VAL A 33 3.73 17.15 -3.38
C VAL A 33 4.17 17.18 -1.91
N GLN A 34 3.50 16.44 -1.03
CA GLN A 34 3.82 16.37 0.40
C GLN A 34 5.25 15.89 0.62
N PHE A 35 5.69 14.85 -0.11
CA PHE A 35 7.06 14.33 -0.03
C PHE A 35 8.11 15.39 -0.35
N PHE A 36 7.89 16.18 -1.41
CA PHE A 36 8.83 17.25 -1.78
C PHE A 36 8.79 18.42 -0.80
N GLU A 37 7.65 18.74 -0.19
CA GLU A 37 7.55 19.74 0.87
C GLU A 37 8.33 19.30 2.12
N ASP A 38 8.18 18.05 2.55
CA ASP A 38 8.87 17.51 3.72
C ASP A 38 10.39 17.43 3.47
N LEU A 39 10.79 16.98 2.26
CA LEU A 39 12.19 16.97 1.84
C LEU A 39 12.81 18.36 1.86
N TRP A 40 12.06 19.37 1.35
CA TRP A 40 12.52 20.75 1.35
C TRP A 40 12.64 21.34 2.75
N ARG A 41 11.70 21.02 3.63
CA ARG A 41 11.73 21.40 5.05
C ARG A 41 12.95 20.80 5.76
N ALA A 42 13.16 19.50 5.59
CA ALA A 42 14.31 18.79 6.15
C ALA A 42 15.64 19.34 5.64
N ALA A 43 15.75 19.63 4.33
CA ALA A 43 16.95 20.20 3.73
C ALA A 43 17.30 21.58 4.29
N ARG A 44 16.30 22.43 4.53
CA ARG A 44 16.53 23.76 5.13
C ARG A 44 16.90 23.69 6.60
N GLY A 45 16.36 22.71 7.33
CA GLY A 45 16.59 22.52 8.77
C GLY A 45 17.84 21.73 9.11
N VAL A 46 18.48 21.07 8.14
CA VAL A 46 19.54 20.07 8.39
C VAL A 46 20.71 20.57 9.23
N ILE A 47 21.08 21.84 9.11
CA ILE A 47 22.21 22.43 9.84
C ILE A 47 21.88 22.63 11.33
N GLN A 48 20.60 22.84 11.67
CA GLN A 48 20.14 23.13 13.04
C GLN A 48 19.40 21.95 13.68
N ALA A 49 19.04 20.94 12.88
CA ALA A 49 18.30 19.79 13.35
C ALA A 49 19.15 18.88 14.25
N THR A 50 18.55 18.38 15.30
CA THR A 50 19.12 17.32 16.11
C THR A 50 19.13 16.02 15.30
N HIS A 51 20.07 15.12 15.61
CA HIS A 51 20.16 13.81 14.94
C HIS A 51 18.85 13.03 15.02
N SER A 52 18.18 13.05 16.16
CA SER A 52 16.86 12.40 16.36
C SER A 52 15.79 13.01 15.43
N GLN A 53 15.77 14.33 15.28
CA GLN A 53 14.80 15.01 14.39
C GLN A 53 14.98 14.60 12.93
N LEU A 54 16.24 14.51 12.47
CA LEU A 54 16.51 14.06 11.09
C LEU A 54 16.05 12.61 10.85
N ILE A 55 16.19 11.74 11.85
CA ILE A 55 15.72 10.36 11.77
C ILE A 55 14.18 10.32 11.69
N ILE A 56 13.48 11.10 12.50
CA ILE A 56 12.02 11.17 12.51
C ILE A 56 11.52 11.71 11.16
N ASP A 57 12.11 12.79 10.66
CA ASP A 57 11.74 13.36 9.36
C ASP A 57 11.97 12.36 8.22
N ALA A 58 13.11 11.65 8.23
CA ALA A 58 13.42 10.61 7.24
C ALA A 58 12.43 9.44 7.31
N LEU A 59 12.08 8.97 8.51
CA LEU A 59 11.10 7.89 8.70
C LEU A 59 9.71 8.31 8.20
N GLY A 60 9.28 9.55 8.44
CA GLY A 60 8.04 10.08 7.91
C GLY A 60 8.00 10.10 6.38
N MET A 61 9.09 10.49 5.73
CA MET A 61 9.19 10.44 4.26
C MET A 61 9.18 9.00 3.71
N VAL A 62 9.82 8.05 4.40
CA VAL A 62 9.79 6.63 4.04
C VAL A 62 8.38 6.07 4.19
N ASP A 63 7.68 6.39 5.27
CA ASP A 63 6.29 5.99 5.49
C ASP A 63 5.38 6.48 4.35
N LEU A 64 5.48 7.76 4.00
CA LEU A 64 4.74 8.34 2.88
C LEU A 64 5.00 7.61 1.55
N ALA A 65 6.27 7.28 1.27
CA ALA A 65 6.66 6.54 0.07
C ALA A 65 6.11 5.11 0.05
N LEU A 66 6.06 4.43 1.21
CA LEU A 66 5.49 3.10 1.34
C LEU A 66 3.98 3.10 1.12
N VAL A 67 3.25 4.07 1.69
CA VAL A 67 1.81 4.21 1.45
C VAL A 67 1.53 4.54 -0.01
N ALA A 68 2.31 5.43 -0.64
CA ALA A 68 2.20 5.71 -2.07
C ALA A 68 2.41 4.45 -2.92
N SER A 69 3.43 3.64 -2.61
CA SER A 69 3.69 2.37 -3.30
C SER A 69 2.55 1.37 -3.14
N LEU A 70 1.93 1.32 -1.95
CA LEU A 70 0.76 0.48 -1.68
C LEU A 70 -0.43 0.91 -2.54
N ILE A 71 -0.70 2.21 -2.65
CA ILE A 71 -1.78 2.74 -3.51
C ILE A 71 -1.55 2.34 -4.96
N VAL A 72 -0.33 2.51 -5.49
CA VAL A 72 0.02 2.09 -6.86
C VAL A 72 -0.22 0.59 -7.04
N MET A 73 0.21 -0.24 -6.09
CA MET A 73 0.03 -1.70 -6.15
C MET A 73 -1.45 -2.08 -6.19
N VAL A 74 -2.30 -1.44 -5.37
CA VAL A 74 -3.75 -1.66 -5.36
C VAL A 74 -4.37 -1.22 -6.68
N MET A 75 -3.96 -0.07 -7.23
CA MET A 75 -4.44 0.41 -8.53
C MET A 75 -4.10 -0.56 -9.65
N LEU A 76 -2.85 -1.03 -9.72
CA LEU A 76 -2.39 -1.97 -10.75
C LEU A 76 -3.10 -3.32 -10.64
N SER A 77 -3.20 -3.89 -9.44
CA SER A 77 -3.89 -5.16 -9.21
C SER A 77 -5.35 -5.12 -9.61
N SER A 78 -6.00 -4.01 -9.34
CA SER A 78 -7.40 -3.83 -9.72
C SER A 78 -7.55 -3.62 -11.23
N TYR A 79 -6.62 -2.91 -11.86
CA TYR A 79 -6.59 -2.74 -13.31
C TYR A 79 -6.48 -4.09 -14.04
N GLU A 80 -5.58 -4.97 -13.62
CA GLU A 80 -5.41 -6.30 -14.21
C GLU A 80 -6.68 -7.16 -14.08
N ASN A 81 -7.35 -7.13 -12.94
CA ASN A 81 -8.56 -7.92 -12.72
C ASN A 81 -9.77 -7.45 -13.54
N TYR A 82 -9.84 -6.16 -13.87
CA TYR A 82 -11.05 -5.58 -14.48
C TYR A 82 -10.88 -5.14 -15.93
N LEU A 83 -9.67 -4.77 -16.38
CA LEU A 83 -9.44 -4.25 -17.74
C LEU A 83 -8.77 -5.25 -18.68
N SER A 84 -7.93 -6.15 -18.17
CA SER A 84 -7.11 -7.08 -18.96
C SER A 84 -7.90 -8.10 -19.80
N ARG A 85 -9.20 -8.21 -19.64
CA ARG A 85 -10.02 -9.12 -20.47
C ARG A 85 -10.42 -8.58 -21.84
N LEU A 86 -10.10 -7.33 -22.19
CA LEU A 86 -10.62 -6.70 -23.41
C LEU A 86 -9.59 -6.40 -24.50
N ASP A 87 -8.27 -6.26 -24.21
CA ASP A 87 -7.28 -5.96 -25.25
C ASP A 87 -5.86 -6.44 -24.89
N ILE A 88 -5.66 -7.76 -24.92
CA ILE A 88 -4.38 -8.39 -24.53
C ILE A 88 -3.29 -8.24 -25.61
N ALA A 89 -3.60 -7.83 -26.83
CA ALA A 89 -2.69 -7.98 -27.95
C ALA A 89 -1.62 -6.86 -28.09
N THR A 90 -1.87 -5.64 -27.62
CA THR A 90 -0.96 -4.50 -27.90
C THR A 90 -0.27 -3.90 -26.67
N VAL A 91 -0.85 -4.02 -25.47
CA VAL A 91 -0.29 -3.43 -24.25
C VAL A 91 0.59 -4.42 -23.48
N SER A 92 0.38 -5.73 -23.65
CA SER A 92 1.11 -6.78 -22.93
C SER A 92 2.59 -6.89 -23.31
N GLN A 93 2.99 -6.42 -24.48
CA GLN A 93 4.40 -6.45 -24.92
C GLN A 93 5.27 -5.38 -24.24
N GLN A 94 4.71 -4.25 -23.84
CA GLN A 94 5.46 -3.16 -23.19
C GLN A 94 5.47 -3.25 -21.66
N LEU A 95 4.53 -3.98 -21.06
CA LEU A 95 4.38 -4.11 -19.61
C LEU A 95 4.49 -5.58 -19.14
N GLY A 96 5.22 -6.41 -19.85
CA GLY A 96 5.36 -7.85 -19.57
C GLY A 96 5.94 -8.19 -18.18
N TRP A 97 6.55 -7.25 -17.49
CA TRP A 97 6.97 -7.39 -16.09
C TRP A 97 5.81 -7.18 -15.10
N LEU A 98 4.80 -6.38 -15.48
CA LEU A 98 3.58 -6.19 -14.67
C LEU A 98 2.65 -7.41 -14.75
N ALA A 99 2.55 -8.07 -15.90
CA ALA A 99 1.69 -9.24 -16.11
C ALA A 99 2.07 -10.48 -15.26
N LYS A 100 3.20 -10.44 -14.55
CA LYS A 100 3.64 -11.48 -13.59
C LYS A 100 3.16 -11.26 -12.16
N LEU A 101 2.35 -10.22 -11.88
CA LEU A 101 1.77 -10.00 -10.57
C LEU A 101 0.53 -10.90 -10.40
N ASP A 102 0.74 -12.14 -9.98
CA ASP A 102 -0.37 -13.02 -9.60
C ASP A 102 -1.20 -12.39 -8.48
N ALA A 103 -2.53 -12.46 -8.59
CA ALA A 103 -3.47 -11.87 -7.63
C ALA A 103 -3.26 -12.38 -6.18
N GLY A 104 -2.71 -13.59 -6.00
CA GLY A 104 -2.30 -14.13 -4.71
C GLY A 104 -1.12 -13.35 -4.14
N SER A 105 -0.09 -13.10 -4.94
CA SER A 105 1.11 -12.38 -4.51
C SER A 105 0.85 -10.94 -4.08
N VAL A 106 -0.18 -10.27 -4.64
CA VAL A 106 -0.56 -8.90 -4.27
C VAL A 106 -1.10 -8.83 -2.84
N LYS A 107 -1.94 -9.79 -2.42
CA LYS A 107 -2.49 -9.83 -1.05
C LYS A 107 -1.38 -9.92 -0.01
N VAL A 108 -0.39 -10.76 -0.24
CA VAL A 108 0.78 -10.90 0.65
C VAL A 108 1.62 -9.64 0.65
N LYS A 109 1.87 -9.03 -0.51
CA LYS A 109 2.64 -7.78 -0.62
C LYS A 109 1.96 -6.63 0.12
N VAL A 110 0.63 -6.49 -0.02
CA VAL A 110 -0.15 -5.50 0.73
C VAL A 110 -0.05 -5.75 2.23
N ALA A 111 -0.20 -6.99 2.68
CA ALA A 111 -0.08 -7.33 4.10
C ALA A 111 1.32 -7.02 4.66
N VAL A 112 2.38 -7.34 3.91
CA VAL A 112 3.76 -7.00 4.28
C VAL A 112 3.96 -5.48 4.33
N ALA A 113 3.44 -4.72 3.36
CA ALA A 113 3.52 -3.26 3.37
C ALA A 113 2.86 -2.66 4.63
N ILE A 114 1.69 -3.15 5.03
CA ILE A 114 1.01 -2.70 6.26
C ILE A 114 1.85 -3.00 7.49
N VAL A 115 2.49 -4.18 7.57
CA VAL A 115 3.41 -4.53 8.67
C VAL A 115 4.58 -3.56 8.73
N VAL A 116 5.21 -3.25 7.60
CA VAL A 116 6.36 -2.34 7.54
C VAL A 116 5.95 -0.93 7.95
N ILE A 117 4.84 -0.40 7.45
CA ILE A 117 4.29 0.92 7.84
C ILE A 117 4.06 0.97 9.36
N SER A 118 3.38 -0.05 9.90
CA SER A 118 3.10 -0.14 11.35
C SER A 118 4.37 -0.26 12.19
N ALA A 119 5.41 -0.93 11.69
CA ALA A 119 6.70 -1.03 12.37
C ALA A 119 7.44 0.31 12.38
N ILE A 120 7.35 1.11 11.31
CA ILE A 120 7.92 2.46 11.25
C ILE A 120 7.19 3.39 12.21
N ASP A 121 5.85 3.35 12.27
CA ASP A 121 5.05 4.11 13.25
C ASP A 121 5.43 3.77 14.70
N LEU A 122 5.65 2.48 14.99
CA LEU A 122 6.14 2.04 16.29
C LEU A 122 7.54 2.55 16.59
N LEU A 123 8.44 2.54 15.60
CA LEU A 123 9.79 3.06 15.75
C LEU A 123 9.79 4.58 16.01
N GLN A 124 8.96 5.34 15.31
CA GLN A 124 8.78 6.78 15.55
C GLN A 124 8.28 7.02 16.98
N ALA A 125 7.26 6.27 17.43
CA ALA A 125 6.75 6.34 18.77
C ALA A 125 7.80 6.02 19.85
N PHE A 126 8.71 5.10 19.55
CA PHE A 126 9.84 4.76 20.44
C PHE A 126 10.87 5.89 20.54
N LEU A 127 11.14 6.59 19.43
CA LEU A 127 12.04 7.75 19.42
C LEU A 127 11.45 8.96 20.18
N GLU A 128 10.14 9.03 20.30
CA GLU A 128 9.39 10.07 21.02
C GLU A 128 8.83 9.57 22.37
N ILE A 129 9.45 8.55 22.96
CA ILE A 129 8.91 7.82 24.14
C ILE A 129 8.65 8.74 25.34
N ASP A 130 9.44 9.80 25.50
CA ASP A 130 9.28 10.77 26.60
C ASP A 130 7.98 11.58 26.50
N ALA A 131 7.35 11.63 25.31
CA ALA A 131 6.11 12.36 25.03
C ALA A 131 4.87 11.45 25.01
N ILE A 132 5.02 10.12 25.09
CA ILE A 132 3.94 9.15 24.90
C ILE A 132 3.67 8.40 26.20
N ALA A 133 2.41 8.28 26.61
CA ALA A 133 2.00 7.51 27.77
C ALA A 133 2.21 5.99 27.53
N ASP A 134 2.67 5.26 28.56
CA ASP A 134 3.05 3.84 28.50
C ASP A 134 1.93 2.94 27.98
N ASP A 135 0.67 3.20 28.35
CA ASP A 135 -0.51 2.47 27.90
C ASP A 135 -0.72 2.59 26.38
N LYS A 136 -0.46 3.76 25.80
CA LYS A 136 -0.55 3.99 24.34
C LYS A 136 0.55 3.24 23.59
N LEU A 137 1.75 3.19 24.13
CA LEU A 137 2.85 2.45 23.53
C LEU A 137 2.54 0.94 23.50
N LEU A 138 2.00 0.40 24.59
CA LEU A 138 1.59 -1.01 24.67
C LEU A 138 0.55 -1.36 23.62
N TRP A 139 -0.47 -0.51 23.40
CA TRP A 139 -1.46 -0.71 22.35
C TRP A 139 -0.85 -0.68 20.94
N ARG A 140 0.13 0.19 20.66
CA ARG A 140 0.83 0.21 19.37
C ARG A 140 1.58 -1.10 19.13
N VAL A 141 2.28 -1.63 20.13
CA VAL A 141 2.97 -2.93 20.04
C VAL A 141 1.98 -4.07 19.73
N ILE A 142 0.84 -4.10 20.43
CA ILE A 142 -0.21 -5.11 20.19
C ILE A 142 -0.73 -5.04 18.76
N ILE A 143 -0.98 -3.84 18.24
CA ILE A 143 -1.46 -3.64 16.87
C ILE A 143 -0.42 -4.16 15.85
N VAL A 144 0.85 -3.81 16.01
CA VAL A 144 1.93 -4.30 15.11
C VAL A 144 2.02 -5.82 15.16
N LEU A 145 2.01 -6.43 16.35
CA LEU A 145 2.02 -7.88 16.48
C LEU A 145 0.83 -8.55 15.81
N THR A 146 -0.36 -7.95 15.92
CA THR A 146 -1.57 -8.44 15.26
C THR A 146 -1.41 -8.41 13.74
N PHE A 147 -0.85 -7.34 13.17
CA PHE A 147 -0.59 -7.27 11.74
C PHE A 147 0.46 -8.28 11.28
N VAL A 148 1.53 -8.48 12.05
CA VAL A 148 2.55 -9.50 11.76
C VAL A 148 1.93 -10.89 11.71
N VAL A 149 1.13 -11.26 12.72
CA VAL A 149 0.45 -12.56 12.77
C VAL A 149 -0.53 -12.72 11.59
N SER A 150 -1.28 -11.67 11.25
CA SER A 150 -2.20 -11.67 10.11
C SER A 150 -1.46 -11.83 8.78
N ALA A 151 -0.34 -11.15 8.59
CA ALA A 151 0.48 -11.26 7.38
C ALA A 151 1.10 -12.65 7.23
N LEU A 152 1.58 -13.25 8.33
CA LEU A 152 2.07 -14.62 8.34
C LEU A 152 0.97 -15.62 8.01
N GLY A 153 -0.24 -15.42 8.56
CA GLY A 153 -1.42 -16.23 8.25
C GLY A 153 -1.80 -16.18 6.77
N LEU A 154 -1.81 -14.98 6.17
CA LEU A 154 -2.05 -14.78 4.74
C LEU A 154 -0.98 -15.46 3.88
N ALA A 155 0.29 -15.29 4.21
CA ALA A 155 1.40 -15.91 3.49
C ALA A 155 1.36 -17.45 3.56
N TRP A 156 0.94 -17.98 4.71
CA TRP A 156 0.74 -19.43 4.88
C TRP A 156 -0.41 -19.95 4.02
N LEU A 157 -1.56 -19.27 4.04
CA LEU A 157 -2.72 -19.62 3.21
C LEU A 157 -2.39 -19.60 1.72
N ASP A 158 -1.63 -18.59 1.26
CA ASP A 158 -1.21 -18.45 -0.12
C ASP A 158 -0.35 -19.66 -0.57
N ARG A 159 0.63 -20.05 0.24
CA ARG A 159 1.44 -21.26 0.00
C ARG A 159 0.65 -22.55 -0.05
N LEU A 160 -0.38 -22.70 0.80
CA LEU A 160 -1.24 -23.88 0.78
C LEU A 160 -2.09 -23.95 -0.49
N THR A 161 -2.55 -22.79 -0.97
CA THR A 161 -3.38 -22.69 -2.17
C THR A 161 -2.57 -22.97 -3.44
N GLU A 162 -1.30 -22.56 -3.50
CA GLU A 162 -0.39 -22.87 -4.62
C GLU A 162 -0.10 -24.37 -4.71
N LYS A 163 0.15 -25.05 -3.57
CA LYS A 163 0.40 -26.51 -3.55
C LYS A 163 -0.81 -27.35 -3.95
N GLY A 164 -2.01 -26.83 -3.86
CA GLY A 164 -3.24 -27.53 -4.28
C GLY A 164 -3.53 -27.43 -5.78
N LYS A 165 -2.73 -26.67 -6.55
CA LYS A 165 -2.88 -26.49 -8.02
C LYS A 165 -1.89 -27.34 -8.85
N THR A 166 -0.99 -28.06 -8.21
CA THR A 166 -0.10 -29.07 -8.82
C THR A 166 -0.64 -30.47 -8.57
#